data_8d62f7efe4f30cf64eb1a2d9b0267a55
#
_entry.id   8d62f7efe4f30cf64eb1a2d9b0267a55
#
_cell.length_a   1.000
_cell.length_b   1.000
_cell.length_c   1.000
_cell.angle_alpha   90.00
_cell.angle_beta   90.00
_cell.angle_gamma   90.00
#
_symmetry.space_group_name_H-M   'P 1'
#
loop_
_entity.id
_entity.type
_entity.pdbx_description
1 polymer ?
#
loop_
_entity_poly.entity_id
_entity_poly.type
_entity_poly.pdbx_seq_one_letter_code
_entity_poly.pdbx_strand_id
1 'polypeptide(L)'
;MKSYQVTEFGKPLELREYEDPTPRGKEVLIKISACGVCHSDLHLAEGFFDLGNGKKITLSDRGTNLPFTPGHEITGEVVAKGEDVKDVNIGDKGIVFPWIGCQDCETCENERETLCENPKYLGARLNGGYSDHIMIPDGKYLVSYGDLDPYQAAPYACSGLTAYSALKKIPTTNADEFILVIGAGGVGSNGILLASAVHKAKI
;
A
#
# COMPACT_ATOMS: atom_id res chain seq x y z
N MET A 1 1.57 -8.91 19.11
CA MET A 1 1.87 -8.16 17.89
C MET A 1 2.97 -7.15 18.16
N LYS A 2 3.99 -7.09 17.30
CA LYS A 2 5.08 -6.11 17.36
C LYS A 2 4.95 -5.12 16.21
N SER A 3 5.28 -3.86 16.46
CA SER A 3 5.08 -2.79 15.47
C SER A 3 6.16 -1.72 15.66
N TYR A 4 6.74 -1.24 14.56
CA TYR A 4 7.62 -0.07 14.54
C TYR A 4 6.81 1.17 14.21
N GLN A 5 6.80 2.12 15.13
CA GLN A 5 5.92 3.28 15.06
C GLN A 5 6.66 4.61 14.99
N VAL A 6 6.08 5.56 14.28
CA VAL A 6 6.41 6.97 14.38
C VAL A 6 5.72 7.49 15.65
N THR A 7 6.51 7.79 16.67
CA THR A 7 6.04 8.37 17.94
C THR A 7 6.26 9.87 17.98
N GLU A 8 7.26 10.35 17.23
CA GLU A 8 7.60 11.75 17.03
C GLU A 8 8.14 11.93 15.60
N PHE A 9 7.68 12.94 14.89
CA PHE A 9 8.16 13.21 13.52
C PHE A 9 9.66 13.55 13.50
N GLY A 10 10.36 13.02 12.50
CA GLY A 10 11.81 13.23 12.32
C GLY A 10 12.67 12.44 13.30
N LYS A 11 12.12 11.54 14.08
CA LYS A 11 12.84 10.64 14.98
C LYS A 11 12.84 9.20 14.45
N PRO A 12 13.79 8.35 14.89
CA PRO A 12 13.74 6.92 14.58
C PRO A 12 12.43 6.28 15.04
N LEU A 13 12.00 5.26 14.31
CA LEU A 13 10.82 4.48 14.69
C LEU A 13 11.07 3.75 16.02
N GLU A 14 10.05 3.66 16.84
CA GLU A 14 10.10 2.94 18.10
C GLU A 14 9.37 1.61 18.01
N LEU A 15 9.99 0.54 18.53
CA LEU A 15 9.31 -0.75 18.69
C LEU A 15 8.27 -0.66 19.81
N ARG A 16 7.04 -1.06 19.49
CA ARG A 16 5.92 -1.19 20.42
C ARG A 16 5.38 -2.61 20.35
N GLU A 17 4.93 -3.13 21.48
CA GLU A 17 4.32 -4.45 21.62
C GLU A 17 2.87 -4.30 22.09
N TYR A 18 1.99 -5.08 21.50
CA TYR A 18 0.55 -5.10 21.74
C TYR A 18 0.05 -6.55 21.83
N GLU A 19 -1.10 -6.75 22.42
CA GLU A 19 -1.82 -8.01 22.26
C GLU A 19 -2.23 -8.19 20.79
N ASP A 20 -2.28 -9.43 20.34
CA ASP A 20 -2.72 -9.72 18.98
C ASP A 20 -4.21 -9.37 18.85
N PRO A 21 -4.59 -8.57 17.84
CA PRO A 21 -5.97 -8.20 17.65
C PRO A 21 -6.82 -9.40 17.22
N THR A 22 -8.06 -9.44 17.66
CA THR A 22 -9.03 -10.46 17.26
C THR A 22 -9.97 -9.88 16.22
N PRO A 23 -9.98 -10.40 14.97
CA PRO A 23 -10.85 -9.90 13.91
C PRO A 23 -12.33 -10.18 14.19
N ARG A 24 -13.21 -9.25 13.78
CA ARG A 24 -14.68 -9.34 13.92
C ARG A 24 -15.36 -9.01 12.59
N GLY A 25 -16.54 -9.55 12.37
CA GLY A 25 -17.32 -9.27 11.17
C GLY A 25 -16.52 -9.61 9.91
N LYS A 26 -16.21 -8.62 9.09
CA LYS A 26 -15.44 -8.76 7.85
C LYS A 26 -13.92 -8.57 7.99
N GLU A 27 -13.44 -8.28 9.18
CA GLU A 27 -12.01 -8.04 9.43
C GLU A 27 -11.18 -9.32 9.21
N VAL A 28 -9.97 -9.14 8.72
CA VAL A 28 -9.01 -10.23 8.49
C VAL A 28 -7.67 -9.86 9.11
N LEU A 29 -7.12 -10.76 9.93
CA LEU A 29 -5.78 -10.63 10.50
C LEU A 29 -4.77 -11.31 9.57
N ILE A 30 -3.81 -10.53 9.11
CA ILE A 30 -2.73 -10.97 8.22
C ILE A 30 -1.42 -11.01 9.01
N LYS A 31 -0.74 -12.15 9.00
CA LYS A 31 0.66 -12.25 9.41
C LYS A 31 1.53 -11.78 8.25
N ILE A 32 2.33 -10.75 8.49
CA ILE A 32 3.13 -10.11 7.44
C ILE A 32 4.33 -10.99 7.08
N SER A 33 4.51 -11.24 5.79
CA SER A 33 5.67 -11.93 5.23
C SER A 33 6.76 -10.94 4.81
N ALA A 34 6.35 -9.83 4.21
CA ALA A 34 7.24 -8.73 3.81
C ALA A 34 6.48 -7.40 3.77
N CYS A 35 7.20 -6.32 4.00
CA CYS A 35 6.72 -4.96 3.75
C CYS A 35 7.83 -4.18 3.04
N GLY A 36 7.55 -3.71 1.83
CA GLY A 36 8.45 -2.84 1.08
C GLY A 36 8.59 -1.46 1.74
N VAL A 37 9.72 -0.80 1.46
CA VAL A 37 9.98 0.57 1.90
C VAL A 37 9.78 1.50 0.72
N CYS A 38 8.72 2.28 0.77
CA CYS A 38 8.44 3.33 -0.18
C CYS A 38 9.05 4.67 0.27
N HIS A 39 9.41 5.54 -0.66
CA HIS A 39 9.88 6.89 -0.32
C HIS A 39 8.82 7.68 0.48
N SER A 40 7.54 7.38 0.27
CA SER A 40 6.46 7.98 1.07
C SER A 40 6.55 7.64 2.55
N ASP A 41 7.07 6.48 2.94
CA ASP A 41 7.23 6.10 4.35
C ASP A 41 8.26 7.01 5.04
N LEU A 42 9.28 7.47 4.31
CA LEU A 42 10.25 8.45 4.83
C LEU A 42 9.57 9.80 5.09
N HIS A 43 8.78 10.30 4.13
CA HIS A 43 8.02 11.54 4.30
C HIS A 43 7.01 11.44 5.45
N LEU A 44 6.38 10.27 5.61
CA LEU A 44 5.47 10.00 6.72
C LEU A 44 6.20 10.03 8.07
N ALA A 45 7.42 9.46 8.13
CA ALA A 45 8.25 9.51 9.33
C ALA A 45 8.79 10.91 9.61
N GLU A 46 9.13 11.69 8.58
CA GLU A 46 9.57 13.09 8.68
C GLU A 46 8.43 14.04 9.06
N GLY A 47 7.17 13.66 8.78
CA GLY A 47 5.99 14.44 9.12
C GLY A 47 5.57 15.47 8.06
N PHE A 48 6.16 15.47 6.85
CA PHE A 48 5.79 16.39 5.78
C PHE A 48 6.12 15.84 4.38
N PHE A 49 5.43 16.38 3.38
CA PHE A 49 5.78 16.25 1.97
C PHE A 49 6.29 17.60 1.46
N ASP A 50 7.49 17.62 0.88
CA ASP A 50 8.04 18.81 0.22
C ASP A 50 7.49 18.88 -1.22
N LEU A 51 6.79 19.99 -1.52
CA LEU A 51 6.21 20.24 -2.85
C LEU A 51 7.13 21.08 -3.73
N GLY A 52 8.34 21.39 -3.28
CA GLY A 52 9.26 22.31 -3.95
C GLY A 52 8.92 23.78 -3.72
N ASN A 53 9.83 24.67 -4.11
CA ASN A 53 9.70 26.11 -3.96
C ASN A 53 9.35 26.58 -2.52
N GLY A 54 9.84 25.86 -1.51
CA GLY A 54 9.59 26.15 -0.09
C GLY A 54 8.19 25.80 0.41
N LYS A 55 7.36 25.14 -0.40
CA LYS A 55 6.04 24.71 0.02
C LYS A 55 6.11 23.30 0.61
N LYS A 56 5.52 23.13 1.79
CA LYS A 56 5.39 21.82 2.47
C LYS A 56 3.95 21.56 2.84
N ILE A 57 3.57 20.29 2.81
CA ILE A 57 2.32 19.82 3.39
C ILE A 57 2.70 19.03 4.64
N THR A 58 2.28 19.47 5.81
CA THR A 58 2.55 18.76 7.06
C THR A 58 1.47 17.72 7.33
N LEU A 59 1.85 16.63 7.95
CA LEU A 59 0.90 15.55 8.28
C LEU A 59 0.01 15.93 9.45
N SER A 60 0.51 16.74 10.38
CA SER A 60 -0.29 17.30 11.48
C SER A 60 -1.47 18.12 10.96
N ASP A 61 -1.26 18.96 9.93
CA ASP A 61 -2.32 19.76 9.32
C ASP A 61 -3.36 18.89 8.58
N ARG A 62 -2.95 17.67 8.20
CA ARG A 62 -3.83 16.67 7.58
C ARG A 62 -4.50 15.74 8.58
N GLY A 63 -4.35 15.97 9.88
CA GLY A 63 -4.97 15.20 10.94
C GLY A 63 -4.37 13.80 11.13
N THR A 64 -3.09 13.60 10.81
CA THR A 64 -2.38 12.38 11.16
C THR A 64 -2.10 12.37 12.65
N ASN A 65 -2.58 11.34 13.34
CA ASN A 65 -2.37 11.17 14.77
C ASN A 65 -1.12 10.33 15.04
N LEU A 66 -0.33 10.73 16.03
CA LEU A 66 0.76 9.94 16.57
C LEU A 66 0.29 9.17 17.82
N PRO A 67 0.82 7.98 18.11
CA PRO A 67 1.73 7.22 17.24
C PRO A 67 1.00 6.49 16.11
N PHE A 68 1.70 6.19 15.01
CA PHE A 68 1.18 5.33 13.95
C PHE A 68 2.28 4.43 13.36
N THR A 69 1.88 3.31 12.75
CA THR A 69 2.77 2.36 12.07
C THR A 69 2.78 2.68 10.57
N PRO A 70 3.93 3.06 9.96
CA PRO A 70 4.04 3.21 8.51
C PRO A 70 4.12 1.86 7.79
N GLY A 71 4.37 1.89 6.46
CA GLY A 71 4.48 0.71 5.61
C GLY A 71 3.16 0.38 4.91
N HIS A 72 3.17 0.36 3.57
CA HIS A 72 1.98 0.14 2.76
C HIS A 72 2.23 -0.77 1.54
N GLU A 73 3.39 -1.38 1.43
CA GLU A 73 3.74 -2.38 0.42
C GLU A 73 3.80 -3.76 1.09
N ILE A 74 2.66 -4.37 1.39
CA ILE A 74 2.53 -5.48 2.33
C ILE A 74 2.17 -6.77 1.60
N THR A 75 2.87 -7.86 1.91
CA THR A 75 2.45 -9.22 1.62
C THR A 75 2.33 -10.01 2.91
N GLY A 76 1.40 -10.96 2.95
CA GLY A 76 1.22 -11.80 4.12
C GLY A 76 0.26 -12.96 3.91
N GLU A 77 -0.04 -13.63 5.01
CA GLU A 77 -0.88 -14.81 5.10
C GLU A 77 -2.00 -14.58 6.11
N VAL A 78 -3.22 -14.99 5.77
CA VAL A 78 -4.37 -14.95 6.66
C VAL A 78 -4.16 -15.89 7.83
N VAL A 79 -4.15 -15.39 9.07
CA VAL A 79 -4.00 -16.18 10.29
C VAL A 79 -5.27 -16.22 11.13
N ALA A 80 -6.15 -15.23 10.99
CA ALA A 80 -7.48 -15.22 11.60
C ALA A 80 -8.44 -14.37 10.77
N LYS A 81 -9.74 -14.64 10.88
CA LYS A 81 -10.79 -13.88 10.19
C LYS A 81 -12.03 -13.78 11.03
N GLY A 82 -12.78 -12.70 10.84
CA GLY A 82 -14.08 -12.51 11.47
C GLY A 82 -15.15 -13.43 10.87
N GLU A 83 -16.27 -13.50 11.56
CA GLU A 83 -17.37 -14.44 11.29
C GLU A 83 -18.08 -14.22 9.94
N ASP A 84 -18.03 -13.00 9.40
CA ASP A 84 -18.70 -12.63 8.15
C ASP A 84 -17.80 -12.75 6.90
N VAL A 85 -16.51 -13.10 7.07
CA VAL A 85 -15.56 -13.25 5.97
C VAL A 85 -15.81 -14.54 5.19
N LYS A 86 -16.10 -14.40 3.88
CA LYS A 86 -16.41 -15.53 2.97
C LYS A 86 -15.45 -15.68 1.80
N ASP A 87 -14.73 -14.64 1.47
CA ASP A 87 -13.91 -14.48 0.26
C ASP A 87 -12.45 -14.89 0.44
N VAL A 88 -11.98 -15.05 1.69
CA VAL A 88 -10.64 -15.56 2.01
C VAL A 88 -10.69 -16.64 3.10
N ASN A 89 -9.66 -17.48 3.13
CA ASN A 89 -9.50 -18.56 4.09
C ASN A 89 -8.19 -18.39 4.89
N ILE A 90 -8.14 -18.98 6.08
CA ILE A 90 -6.89 -19.08 6.85
C ILE A 90 -5.86 -19.83 6.00
N GLY A 91 -4.65 -19.29 5.90
CA GLY A 91 -3.56 -19.78 5.05
C GLY A 91 -3.51 -19.14 3.66
N ASP A 92 -4.53 -18.41 3.22
CA ASP A 92 -4.47 -17.67 1.94
C ASP A 92 -3.39 -16.59 2.02
N LYS A 93 -2.64 -16.47 0.91
CA LYS A 93 -1.53 -15.52 0.78
C LYS A 93 -1.84 -14.48 -0.28
N GLY A 94 -1.44 -13.23 0.01
CA GLY A 94 -1.71 -12.14 -0.92
C GLY A 94 -0.93 -10.87 -0.62
N ILE A 95 -1.07 -9.92 -1.55
CA ILE A 95 -0.72 -8.52 -1.38
C ILE A 95 -1.89 -7.85 -0.68
N VAL A 96 -1.61 -7.09 0.36
CA VAL A 96 -2.61 -6.23 0.99
C VAL A 96 -2.76 -4.95 0.17
N PHE A 97 -3.94 -4.72 -0.39
CA PHE A 97 -4.26 -3.48 -1.10
C PHE A 97 -4.40 -2.33 -0.09
N PRO A 98 -3.50 -1.33 -0.09
CA PRO A 98 -3.45 -0.34 0.99
C PRO A 98 -4.36 0.88 0.78
N TRP A 99 -4.92 1.05 -0.41
CA TRP A 99 -5.63 2.26 -0.83
C TRP A 99 -7.12 2.19 -0.50
N ILE A 100 -7.41 1.98 0.78
CA ILE A 100 -8.75 1.78 1.33
C ILE A 100 -9.50 3.11 1.37
N GLY A 101 -10.72 3.14 0.84
CA GLY A 101 -11.64 4.27 0.93
C GLY A 101 -12.43 4.30 2.23
N CYS A 102 -13.33 5.28 2.39
CA CYS A 102 -14.26 5.35 3.53
C CYS A 102 -15.37 4.31 3.48
N GLN A 103 -15.69 3.80 2.28
CA GLN A 103 -16.71 2.81 1.94
C GLN A 103 -18.17 3.29 2.04
N ASP A 104 -18.39 4.57 2.28
CA ASP A 104 -19.71 5.20 2.49
C ASP A 104 -19.96 6.43 1.60
N CYS A 105 -19.06 6.77 0.68
CA CYS A 105 -19.23 7.86 -0.27
C CYS A 105 -19.47 7.35 -1.70
N GLU A 106 -20.08 8.18 -2.56
CA GLU A 106 -20.37 7.86 -3.94
C GLU A 106 -19.14 7.34 -4.72
N THR A 107 -17.96 7.89 -4.44
CA THR A 107 -16.71 7.45 -5.08
C THR A 107 -16.36 6.00 -4.71
N CYS A 108 -16.57 5.62 -3.45
CA CYS A 108 -16.33 4.25 -2.98
C CYS A 108 -17.41 3.29 -3.48
N GLU A 109 -18.67 3.69 -3.51
CA GLU A 109 -19.78 2.90 -4.06
C GLU A 109 -19.58 2.59 -5.55
N ASN A 110 -18.91 3.48 -6.29
CA ASN A 110 -18.52 3.29 -7.68
C ASN A 110 -17.16 2.59 -7.85
N GLU A 111 -16.66 1.86 -6.84
CA GLU A 111 -15.40 1.10 -6.86
C GLU A 111 -14.15 1.94 -7.16
N ARG A 112 -14.18 3.23 -6.81
CA ARG A 112 -13.09 4.18 -7.04
C ARG A 112 -12.43 4.62 -5.72
N GLU A 113 -12.22 3.71 -4.80
CA GLU A 113 -11.72 3.96 -3.45
C GLU A 113 -10.41 4.76 -3.41
N THR A 114 -9.54 4.59 -4.41
CA THR A 114 -8.29 5.36 -4.54
C THR A 114 -8.49 6.87 -4.72
N LEU A 115 -9.71 7.30 -5.10
CA LEU A 115 -10.10 8.70 -5.28
C LEU A 115 -11.03 9.20 -4.17
N CYS A 116 -11.16 8.43 -3.09
CA CYS A 116 -11.98 8.80 -1.94
C CYS A 116 -11.46 10.09 -1.29
N GLU A 117 -12.37 11.01 -0.96
CA GLU A 117 -12.01 12.27 -0.29
C GLU A 117 -11.68 12.07 1.20
N ASN A 118 -12.17 10.96 1.80
CA ASN A 118 -11.89 10.60 3.19
C ASN A 118 -11.24 9.21 3.27
N PRO A 119 -10.01 9.04 2.73
CA PRO A 119 -9.36 7.74 2.61
C PRO A 119 -8.89 7.21 3.96
N LYS A 120 -8.85 5.89 4.07
CA LYS A 120 -8.32 5.12 5.21
C LYS A 120 -7.06 4.34 4.81
N TYR A 121 -6.12 5.01 4.13
CA TYR A 121 -4.92 4.36 3.60
C TYR A 121 -4.07 3.77 4.72
N LEU A 122 -3.65 2.50 4.51
CA LEU A 122 -2.73 1.81 5.42
C LEU A 122 -1.36 2.50 5.42
N GLY A 123 -0.73 2.54 6.57
CA GLY A 123 0.58 3.17 6.75
C GLY A 123 0.56 4.69 6.81
N ALA A 124 -0.61 5.34 6.61
CA ALA A 124 -0.74 6.78 6.63
C ALA A 124 -1.93 7.28 7.48
N ARG A 125 -3.10 6.64 7.36
CA ARG A 125 -4.33 6.97 8.12
C ARG A 125 -4.70 5.85 9.08
N LEU A 126 -4.42 4.62 8.70
CA LEU A 126 -4.47 3.44 9.53
C LEU A 126 -3.07 2.90 9.72
N ASN A 127 -2.86 2.11 10.75
CA ASN A 127 -1.59 1.42 10.96
C ASN A 127 -1.24 0.54 9.74
N GLY A 128 0.03 0.54 9.38
CA GLY A 128 0.57 -0.15 8.22
C GLY A 128 1.41 -1.37 8.57
N GLY A 129 2.28 -1.75 7.63
CA GLY A 129 2.96 -3.02 7.58
C GLY A 129 4.32 -3.09 8.26
N TYR A 130 4.83 -2.03 8.91
CA TYR A 130 6.05 -2.16 9.71
C TYR A 130 5.73 -2.82 11.05
N SER A 131 5.07 -3.96 10.98
CA SER A 131 4.69 -4.83 12.08
C SER A 131 4.74 -6.29 11.67
N ASP A 132 4.56 -7.19 12.62
CA ASP A 132 4.47 -8.64 12.34
C ASP A 132 3.05 -9.06 11.90
N HIS A 133 2.02 -8.28 12.24
CA HIS A 133 0.63 -8.50 11.82
C HIS A 133 -0.04 -7.20 11.42
N ILE A 134 -1.07 -7.31 10.57
CA ILE A 134 -1.94 -6.19 10.21
C ILE A 134 -3.39 -6.66 10.16
N MET A 135 -4.30 -5.80 10.66
CA MET A 135 -5.73 -5.96 10.50
C MET A 135 -6.20 -5.22 9.26
N ILE A 136 -6.87 -5.90 8.35
CA ILE A 136 -7.56 -5.29 7.21
C ILE A 136 -9.08 -5.36 7.42
N PRO A 137 -9.84 -4.35 6.96
CA PRO A 137 -11.27 -4.25 7.30
C PRO A 137 -12.18 -5.19 6.51
N ASP A 138 -11.67 -5.80 5.43
CA ASP A 138 -12.44 -6.70 4.57
C ASP A 138 -11.48 -7.60 3.77
N GLY A 139 -11.83 -8.86 3.56
CA GLY A 139 -11.05 -9.84 2.82
C GLY A 139 -10.77 -9.42 1.37
N LYS A 140 -11.64 -8.61 0.76
CA LYS A 140 -11.47 -8.08 -0.60
C LYS A 140 -10.16 -7.31 -0.82
N TYR A 141 -9.53 -6.82 0.26
CA TYR A 141 -8.25 -6.11 0.19
C TYR A 141 -7.03 -7.04 0.19
N LEU A 142 -7.22 -8.35 0.25
CA LEU A 142 -6.14 -9.32 0.05
C LEU A 142 -6.20 -9.85 -1.40
N VAL A 143 -5.21 -9.46 -2.21
CA VAL A 143 -5.10 -9.85 -3.62
C VAL A 143 -4.03 -10.92 -3.78
N SER A 144 -4.41 -12.10 -4.31
CA SER A 144 -3.45 -13.17 -4.54
C SER A 144 -2.32 -12.72 -5.46
N TYR A 145 -1.09 -13.09 -5.14
CA TYR A 145 0.10 -12.89 -6.00
C TYR A 145 0.54 -14.16 -6.72
N GLY A 146 -0.29 -15.24 -6.67
CA GLY A 146 0.04 -16.52 -7.32
C GLY A 146 1.34 -17.11 -6.79
N ASP A 147 2.20 -17.52 -7.70
CA ASP A 147 3.48 -18.18 -7.41
C ASP A 147 4.66 -17.18 -7.25
N LEU A 148 4.40 -15.88 -7.21
CA LEU A 148 5.46 -14.89 -7.01
C LEU A 148 6.06 -15.03 -5.60
N ASP A 149 7.35 -14.69 -5.50
CA ASP A 149 8.01 -14.54 -4.22
C ASP A 149 7.38 -13.35 -3.44
N PRO A 150 7.03 -13.49 -2.16
CA PRO A 150 6.37 -12.44 -1.40
C PRO A 150 7.19 -11.14 -1.31
N TYR A 151 8.52 -11.23 -1.28
CA TYR A 151 9.40 -10.06 -1.25
C TYR A 151 9.37 -9.29 -2.58
N GLN A 152 9.21 -10.00 -3.70
CA GLN A 152 9.07 -9.40 -5.02
C GLN A 152 7.66 -8.86 -5.25
N ALA A 153 6.65 -9.48 -4.65
CA ALA A 153 5.24 -9.10 -4.81
C ALA A 153 4.89 -7.84 -3.99
N ALA A 154 5.50 -7.64 -2.83
CA ALA A 154 5.17 -6.55 -1.92
C ALA A 154 5.15 -5.15 -2.58
N PRO A 155 6.15 -4.73 -3.40
CA PRO A 155 6.14 -3.42 -4.05
C PRO A 155 5.00 -3.21 -5.05
N TYR A 156 4.35 -4.27 -5.52
CA TYR A 156 3.20 -4.11 -6.43
C TYR A 156 1.99 -3.45 -5.77
N ALA A 157 1.90 -3.45 -4.45
CA ALA A 157 0.85 -2.72 -3.72
C ALA A 157 0.90 -1.19 -3.93
N CYS A 158 2.07 -0.64 -4.22
CA CYS A 158 2.28 0.81 -4.40
C CYS A 158 3.00 1.13 -5.71
N SER A 159 4.32 0.90 -5.78
CA SER A 159 5.15 1.31 -6.91
C SER A 159 4.76 0.59 -8.20
N GLY A 160 4.43 -0.70 -8.15
CA GLY A 160 3.92 -1.46 -9.29
C GLY A 160 2.56 -0.98 -9.75
N LEU A 161 1.59 -0.82 -8.82
CA LEU A 161 0.26 -0.33 -9.13
C LEU A 161 0.28 1.08 -9.73
N THR A 162 1.12 1.96 -9.18
CA THR A 162 1.31 3.34 -9.67
C THR A 162 1.82 3.33 -11.11
N ALA A 163 2.87 2.55 -11.40
CA ALA A 163 3.42 2.40 -12.74
C ALA A 163 2.39 1.81 -13.72
N TYR A 164 1.71 0.74 -13.34
CA TYR A 164 0.68 0.11 -14.14
C TYR A 164 -0.47 1.06 -14.47
N SER A 165 -0.96 1.80 -13.47
CA SER A 165 -2.02 2.78 -13.67
C SER A 165 -1.62 3.89 -14.65
N ALA A 166 -0.37 4.34 -14.62
CA ALA A 166 0.14 5.33 -15.58
C ALA A 166 0.22 4.73 -16.99
N LEU A 167 0.78 3.53 -17.15
CA LEU A 167 0.91 2.84 -18.42
C LEU A 167 -0.45 2.57 -19.07
N LYS A 168 -1.47 2.20 -18.30
CA LYS A 168 -2.84 1.99 -18.80
C LYS A 168 -3.50 3.25 -19.38
N LYS A 169 -2.95 4.44 -19.13
CA LYS A 169 -3.42 5.71 -19.71
C LYS A 169 -2.74 6.04 -21.04
N ILE A 170 -1.66 5.33 -21.37
CA ILE A 170 -0.99 5.45 -22.67
C ILE A 170 -1.85 4.71 -23.69
N PRO A 171 -2.19 5.32 -24.85
CA PRO A 171 -2.88 4.64 -25.94
C PRO A 171 -2.12 3.40 -26.42
N THR A 172 -2.78 2.53 -27.16
CA THR A 172 -2.11 1.37 -27.78
C THR A 172 -0.91 1.82 -28.61
N THR A 173 0.25 1.23 -28.32
CA THR A 173 1.52 1.58 -28.98
C THR A 173 1.89 0.58 -30.09
N ASN A 174 2.71 1.05 -31.04
CA ASN A 174 3.32 0.25 -32.12
C ASN A 174 4.80 0.00 -31.80
N ALA A 175 5.41 -0.98 -32.49
CA ALA A 175 6.80 -1.35 -32.31
C ALA A 175 7.81 -0.25 -32.72
N ASP A 176 7.39 0.74 -33.49
CA ASP A 176 8.20 1.88 -33.92
C ASP A 176 8.14 3.08 -32.97
N GLU A 177 7.27 3.02 -31.98
CA GLU A 177 7.12 4.06 -30.95
C GLU A 177 8.05 3.80 -29.76
N PHE A 178 8.24 4.82 -28.93
CA PHE A 178 9.06 4.75 -27.73
C PHE A 178 8.28 5.20 -26.51
N ILE A 179 8.50 4.50 -25.39
CA ILE A 179 8.09 4.95 -24.07
C ILE A 179 9.36 5.29 -23.28
N LEU A 180 9.55 6.56 -22.97
CA LEU A 180 10.68 7.00 -22.17
C LEU A 180 10.33 6.97 -20.69
N VAL A 181 11.09 6.22 -19.89
CA VAL A 181 11.00 6.18 -18.43
C VAL A 181 12.14 7.02 -17.85
N ILE A 182 11.81 8.11 -17.14
CA ILE A 182 12.79 8.99 -16.51
C ILE A 182 12.95 8.59 -15.05
N GLY A 183 14.11 8.04 -14.71
CA GLY A 183 14.44 7.53 -13.38
C GLY A 183 14.17 6.03 -13.23
N ALA A 184 15.07 5.31 -12.54
CA ALA A 184 15.02 3.87 -12.32
C ALA A 184 14.98 3.51 -10.81
N GLY A 185 14.29 4.33 -10.00
CA GLY A 185 13.92 3.98 -8.62
C GLY A 185 12.76 2.98 -8.60
N GLY A 186 12.13 2.73 -7.45
CA GLY A 186 11.07 1.73 -7.29
C GLY A 186 9.94 1.84 -8.33
N VAL A 187 9.39 3.04 -8.54
CA VAL A 187 8.32 3.27 -9.54
C VAL A 187 8.86 3.11 -10.96
N GLY A 188 10.03 3.69 -11.29
CA GLY A 188 10.58 3.63 -12.65
C GLY A 188 11.00 2.22 -13.05
N SER A 189 11.60 1.43 -12.16
CA SER A 189 11.96 0.04 -12.43
C SER A 189 10.72 -0.82 -12.70
N ASN A 190 9.66 -0.67 -11.89
CA ASN A 190 8.37 -1.30 -12.17
C ASN A 190 7.76 -0.80 -13.48
N GLY A 191 7.92 0.50 -13.79
CA GLY A 191 7.48 1.10 -15.06
C GLY A 191 8.13 0.43 -16.27
N ILE A 192 9.45 0.21 -16.25
CA ILE A 192 10.19 -0.47 -17.32
C ILE A 192 9.69 -1.91 -17.49
N LEU A 193 9.61 -2.68 -16.40
CA LEU A 193 9.17 -4.07 -16.43
C LEU A 193 7.73 -4.20 -16.96
N LEU A 194 6.82 -3.42 -16.44
CA LEU A 194 5.40 -3.48 -16.82
C LEU A 194 5.17 -2.92 -18.24
N ALA A 195 5.89 -1.87 -18.65
CA ALA A 195 5.77 -1.33 -20.00
C ALA A 195 6.10 -2.39 -21.05
N SER A 196 7.16 -3.19 -20.84
CA SER A 196 7.54 -4.28 -21.73
C SER A 196 6.47 -5.36 -21.84
N ALA A 197 5.66 -5.55 -20.81
CA ALA A 197 4.60 -6.55 -20.78
C ALA A 197 3.27 -6.05 -21.40
N VAL A 198 2.97 -4.75 -21.32
CA VAL A 198 1.65 -4.23 -21.71
C VAL A 198 1.66 -3.37 -22.97
N HIS A 199 2.84 -2.98 -23.48
CA HIS A 199 3.01 -2.18 -24.68
C HIS A 199 3.91 -2.85 -25.71
N LYS A 200 3.70 -2.51 -26.98
CA LYS A 200 4.55 -2.95 -28.10
C LYS A 200 5.73 -2.00 -28.37
N ALA A 201 5.69 -0.80 -27.81
CA ALA A 201 6.73 0.22 -27.95
C ALA A 201 8.07 -0.26 -27.38
N LYS A 202 9.14 0.32 -27.84
CA LYS A 202 10.48 0.20 -27.25
C LYS A 202 10.52 1.02 -25.95
N ILE A 203 11.14 0.45 -24.88
CA ILE A 203 11.23 1.08 -23.57
C ILE A 203 12.66 1.62 -23.41
#